data_16b005fae32fce5636a15a82326d9756
#
_entry.id   16b005fae32fce5636a15a82326d9756
#
_cell.length_a   1.000
_cell.length_b   1.000
_cell.length_c   1.000
_cell.angle_alpha   90.00
_cell.angle_beta   90.00
_cell.angle_gamma   90.00
#
_symmetry.space_group_name_H-M   'P 1'
#
loop_
_entity.id
_entity.type
_entity.pdbx_description
1 polymer ?
#
loop_
_entity_poly.entity_id
_entity_poly.type
_entity_poly.pdbx_seq_one_letter_code
_entity_poly.pdbx_strand_id
1 'polypeptide(L)'
;MLEKAIELIDQLERNGFECFIVGGYPRDQLLGIETSDIDLCTNATPEDMGKLFVVKKEHFGSMIVEYQECNFEITTYRKEGAYQDHRRPDMVQFVTSLKEDLKRRDFVMNTLALDKNGTYIDLLGARNDIEHKLIRTVGDPYTRIKEDSLRILRAIRFQVVLGFKMDETLKKAILEQKKSILFLSKKRIYEELHKMFSKNPEEALQCLKDYEIDQVIDVNEFLNKGLTPDAIVFLGKK
;
A
#
# COMPACT_ATOMS: atom_id res chain seq x y z
N MET A 1 11.78 16.92 -4.34
CA MET A 1 10.50 16.19 -4.56
C MET A 1 9.36 16.81 -3.74
N LEU A 2 9.51 16.98 -2.41
CA LEU A 2 8.44 17.53 -1.56
C LEU A 2 7.97 18.93 -1.97
N GLU A 3 8.89 19.87 -2.27
CA GLU A 3 8.52 21.23 -2.71
C GLU A 3 7.62 21.20 -3.95
N LYS A 4 7.97 20.37 -4.95
CA LYS A 4 7.17 20.22 -6.17
C LYS A 4 5.80 19.56 -5.89
N ALA A 5 5.73 18.62 -4.94
CA ALA A 5 4.46 18.06 -4.50
C ALA A 5 3.57 19.14 -3.85
N ILE A 6 4.13 20.00 -3.01
CA ILE A 6 3.43 21.12 -2.38
C ILE A 6 2.89 22.12 -3.43
N GLU A 7 3.70 22.45 -4.44
CA GLU A 7 3.26 23.34 -5.54
C GLU A 7 2.12 22.72 -6.36
N LEU A 8 2.21 21.39 -6.62
CA LEU A 8 1.14 20.66 -7.32
C LEU A 8 -0.15 20.65 -6.50
N ILE A 9 -0.07 20.41 -5.18
CA ILE A 9 -1.21 20.50 -4.25
C ILE A 9 -1.82 21.91 -4.30
N ASP A 10 -0.98 22.95 -4.21
CA ASP A 10 -1.45 24.34 -4.26
C ASP A 10 -2.17 24.67 -5.58
N GLN A 11 -1.68 24.13 -6.70
CA GLN A 11 -2.34 24.31 -8.00
C GLN A 11 -3.72 23.61 -8.04
N LEU A 12 -3.86 22.40 -7.46
CA LEU A 12 -5.15 21.72 -7.35
C LEU A 12 -6.12 22.49 -6.46
N GLU A 13 -5.68 22.96 -5.30
CA GLU A 13 -6.50 23.74 -4.38
C GLU A 13 -7.00 25.07 -4.98
N ARG A 14 -6.16 25.77 -5.74
CA ARG A 14 -6.57 26.99 -6.49
C ARG A 14 -7.62 26.71 -7.53
N ASN A 15 -7.73 25.49 -8.01
CA ASN A 15 -8.79 25.04 -8.93
C ASN A 15 -10.00 24.42 -8.22
N GLY A 16 -10.08 24.51 -6.89
CA GLY A 16 -11.21 24.08 -6.09
C GLY A 16 -11.19 22.60 -5.69
N PHE A 17 -10.06 21.92 -5.84
CA PHE A 17 -9.90 20.52 -5.46
C PHE A 17 -9.11 20.35 -4.17
N GLU A 18 -9.45 19.32 -3.38
CA GLU A 18 -8.61 18.88 -2.25
C GLU A 18 -7.47 18.01 -2.78
N CYS A 19 -6.30 18.11 -2.17
CA CYS A 19 -5.19 17.20 -2.42
C CYS A 19 -4.31 17.02 -1.19
N PHE A 20 -3.89 15.78 -0.92
CA PHE A 20 -3.07 15.42 0.24
C PHE A 20 -1.96 14.47 -0.15
N ILE A 21 -0.82 14.56 0.55
CA ILE A 21 0.20 13.52 0.55
C ILE A 21 -0.31 12.38 1.44
N VAL A 22 -0.20 11.14 0.99
CA VAL A 22 -0.72 9.95 1.65
C VAL A 22 0.24 8.76 1.59
N GLY A 23 -0.20 7.61 2.05
CA GLY A 23 0.59 6.38 1.94
C GLY A 23 1.72 6.28 2.95
N GLY A 24 2.91 5.91 2.48
CA GLY A 24 4.08 5.71 3.33
C GLY A 24 4.71 7.00 3.84
N TYR A 25 4.71 8.05 3.03
CA TYR A 25 5.42 9.29 3.31
C TYR A 25 5.01 9.93 4.65
N PRO A 26 3.72 10.19 4.97
CA PRO A 26 3.35 10.81 6.25
C PRO A 26 3.73 9.96 7.47
N ARG A 27 3.63 8.63 7.36
CA ARG A 27 4.07 7.70 8.40
C ARG A 27 5.58 7.78 8.61
N ASP A 28 6.36 7.71 7.53
CA ASP A 28 7.82 7.68 7.57
C ASP A 28 8.38 9.00 8.13
N GLN A 29 7.76 10.14 7.80
CA GLN A 29 8.09 11.42 8.41
C GLN A 29 7.91 11.43 9.94
N LEU A 30 6.80 10.87 10.46
CA LEU A 30 6.59 10.75 11.91
C LEU A 30 7.60 9.82 12.59
N LEU A 31 8.10 8.82 11.86
CA LEU A 31 9.11 7.89 12.35
C LEU A 31 10.56 8.39 12.20
N GLY A 32 10.77 9.56 11.56
CA GLY A 32 12.10 10.07 11.25
C GLY A 32 12.84 9.25 10.18
N ILE A 33 12.09 8.54 9.31
CA ILE A 33 12.63 7.74 8.21
C ILE A 33 12.66 8.61 6.96
N GLU A 34 13.83 8.75 6.35
CA GLU A 34 13.96 9.44 5.07
C GLU A 34 13.31 8.64 3.94
N THR A 35 12.44 9.29 3.20
CA THR A 35 11.79 8.75 2.01
C THR A 35 11.54 9.83 0.97
N SER A 36 11.66 9.48 -0.29
CA SER A 36 11.34 10.34 -1.43
C SER A 36 10.11 9.89 -2.21
N ASP A 37 9.50 8.79 -1.79
CA ASP A 37 8.31 8.22 -2.43
C ASP A 37 7.05 8.95 -1.92
N ILE A 38 6.51 9.85 -2.75
CA ILE A 38 5.40 10.73 -2.41
C ILE A 38 4.19 10.38 -3.27
N ASP A 39 3.22 9.74 -2.64
CA ASP A 39 1.91 9.48 -3.22
C ASP A 39 0.93 10.60 -2.86
N LEU A 40 0.09 10.98 -3.81
CA LEU A 40 -0.95 11.99 -3.61
C LEU A 40 -2.35 11.38 -3.79
N CYS A 41 -3.33 11.97 -3.12
CA CYS A 41 -4.73 11.69 -3.41
C CYS A 41 -5.54 12.99 -3.49
N THR A 42 -6.58 13.00 -4.33
CA THR A 42 -7.39 14.20 -4.63
C THR A 42 -8.84 13.83 -4.88
N ASN A 43 -9.76 14.79 -4.71
CA ASN A 43 -11.14 14.66 -5.19
C ASN A 43 -11.31 15.06 -6.66
N ALA A 44 -10.27 15.58 -7.34
CA ALA A 44 -10.28 15.81 -8.78
C ALA A 44 -10.41 14.47 -9.52
N THR A 45 -11.30 14.42 -10.51
CA THR A 45 -11.45 13.24 -11.40
C THR A 45 -10.29 13.15 -12.40
N PRO A 46 -10.05 11.99 -13.04
CA PRO A 46 -9.06 11.91 -14.11
C PRO A 46 -9.31 12.91 -15.25
N GLU A 47 -10.57 13.24 -15.54
CA GLU A 47 -10.92 14.26 -16.52
C GLU A 47 -10.48 15.66 -16.07
N ASP A 48 -10.72 16.01 -14.80
CA ASP A 48 -10.28 17.30 -14.24
C ASP A 48 -8.76 17.40 -14.20
N MET A 49 -8.09 16.32 -13.83
CA MET A 49 -6.62 16.24 -13.84
C MET A 49 -6.05 16.45 -15.25
N GLY A 50 -6.67 15.86 -16.26
CA GLY A 50 -6.26 16.03 -17.67
C GLY A 50 -6.42 17.45 -18.22
N LYS A 51 -7.27 18.30 -17.59
CA LYS A 51 -7.41 19.72 -17.92
C LYS A 51 -6.28 20.57 -17.30
N LEU A 52 -5.67 20.11 -16.20
CA LEU A 52 -4.69 20.86 -15.43
C LEU A 52 -3.25 20.40 -15.65
N PHE A 53 -3.06 19.12 -15.94
CA PHE A 53 -1.73 18.48 -15.99
C PHE A 53 -1.58 17.50 -17.14
N VAL A 54 -0.34 17.16 -17.46
CA VAL A 54 -0.01 16.08 -18.38
C VAL A 54 -0.13 14.74 -17.65
N VAL A 55 -1.20 13.98 -17.96
CA VAL A 55 -1.43 12.64 -17.41
C VAL A 55 -0.81 11.61 -18.37
N LYS A 56 0.28 10.95 -17.96
CA LYS A 56 1.00 9.95 -18.78
C LYS A 56 0.31 8.58 -18.77
N LYS A 57 -0.34 8.22 -17.67
CA LYS A 57 -1.00 6.94 -17.47
C LYS A 57 -2.16 7.11 -16.51
N GLU A 58 -3.25 6.42 -16.79
CA GLU A 58 -4.42 6.35 -15.91
C GLU A 58 -4.90 4.90 -15.84
N HIS A 59 -5.28 4.45 -14.63
CA HIS A 59 -5.91 3.16 -14.41
C HIS A 59 -6.76 3.20 -13.13
N PHE A 60 -8.08 3.05 -13.27
CA PHE A 60 -9.01 3.08 -12.13
C PHE A 60 -8.86 4.32 -11.22
N GLY A 61 -8.58 5.49 -11.82
CA GLY A 61 -8.40 6.73 -11.09
C GLY A 61 -7.01 6.91 -10.45
N SER A 62 -6.08 5.97 -10.59
CA SER A 62 -4.67 6.17 -10.25
C SER A 62 -3.93 6.65 -11.49
N MET A 63 -3.22 7.77 -11.37
CA MET A 63 -2.60 8.48 -12.48
C MET A 63 -1.12 8.69 -12.24
N ILE A 64 -0.33 8.62 -13.30
CA ILE A 64 1.03 9.17 -13.32
C ILE A 64 0.97 10.56 -13.95
N VAL A 65 1.21 11.57 -13.17
CA VAL A 65 1.20 12.98 -13.58
C VAL A 65 2.61 13.50 -13.68
N GLU A 66 2.94 14.10 -14.83
CA GLU A 66 4.21 14.81 -14.99
C GLU A 66 4.05 16.25 -14.52
N TYR A 67 4.89 16.65 -13.58
CA TYR A 67 4.96 18.02 -13.08
C TYR A 67 6.41 18.44 -12.86
N GLN A 68 6.87 19.49 -13.54
CA GLN A 68 8.25 20.02 -13.46
C GLN A 68 9.32 18.91 -13.56
N GLU A 69 9.25 18.10 -14.62
CA GLU A 69 10.17 16.97 -14.89
C GLU A 69 10.14 15.83 -13.84
N CYS A 70 9.19 15.86 -12.90
CA CYS A 70 8.96 14.79 -11.95
C CYS A 70 7.66 14.05 -12.27
N ASN A 71 7.63 12.76 -11.96
CA ASN A 71 6.41 11.97 -12.04
C ASN A 71 5.84 11.77 -10.64
N PHE A 72 4.56 12.10 -10.46
CA PHE A 72 3.82 11.88 -9.23
C PHE A 72 2.73 10.83 -9.45
N GLU A 73 2.61 9.90 -8.52
CA GLU A 73 1.45 9.03 -8.48
C GLU A 73 0.33 9.75 -7.73
N ILE A 74 -0.79 10.00 -8.43
CA ILE A 74 -1.95 10.70 -7.87
C ILE A 74 -3.18 9.83 -8.05
N THR A 75 -3.91 9.58 -6.97
CA THR A 75 -5.13 8.77 -7.02
C THR A 75 -6.36 9.63 -6.70
N THR A 76 -7.36 9.61 -7.59
CA THR A 76 -8.69 10.17 -7.31
C THR A 76 -9.33 9.41 -6.16
N TYR A 77 -9.95 10.12 -5.20
CA TYR A 77 -10.72 9.50 -4.11
C TYR A 77 -11.74 8.54 -4.68
N ARG A 78 -11.73 7.31 -4.18
CA ARG A 78 -12.62 6.28 -4.70
C ARG A 78 -13.06 5.30 -3.63
N LYS A 79 -14.22 4.69 -3.87
CA LYS A 79 -14.63 3.41 -3.27
C LYS A 79 -14.36 2.30 -4.26
N GLU A 80 -14.04 1.15 -3.75
CA GLU A 80 -13.80 -0.06 -4.53
C GLU A 80 -14.99 -1.01 -4.36
N GLY A 81 -15.46 -1.57 -5.47
CA GLY A 81 -16.54 -2.56 -5.51
C GLY A 81 -16.08 -3.94 -5.02
N ALA A 82 -16.80 -4.99 -5.45
CA ALA A 82 -16.44 -6.36 -5.10
C ALA A 82 -15.13 -6.78 -5.78
N TYR A 83 -14.41 -7.69 -5.13
CA TYR A 83 -13.18 -8.28 -5.67
C TYR A 83 -13.46 -9.72 -6.12
N GLN A 84 -13.33 -10.00 -7.40
CA GLN A 84 -13.60 -11.31 -7.97
C GLN A 84 -12.35 -12.19 -8.05
N ASP A 85 -11.17 -11.59 -8.21
CA ASP A 85 -9.90 -12.27 -8.48
C ASP A 85 -8.87 -12.13 -7.34
N HIS A 86 -9.29 -11.78 -6.12
CA HIS A 86 -8.41 -11.49 -4.97
C HIS A 86 -7.35 -10.41 -5.24
N ARG A 87 -7.63 -9.47 -6.16
CA ARG A 87 -6.66 -8.46 -6.54
C ARG A 87 -7.25 -7.12 -6.95
N ARG A 88 -8.25 -7.13 -7.83
CA ARG A 88 -8.81 -5.92 -8.43
C ARG A 88 -10.28 -5.80 -8.11
N PRO A 89 -10.73 -4.60 -7.79
CA PRO A 89 -12.16 -4.36 -7.74
C PRO A 89 -12.74 -4.50 -9.15
N ASP A 90 -13.93 -5.03 -9.25
CA ASP A 90 -14.68 -5.12 -10.50
C ASP A 90 -15.06 -3.73 -11.04
N MET A 91 -15.24 -2.77 -10.12
CA MET A 91 -15.54 -1.38 -10.44
C MET A 91 -14.97 -0.44 -9.37
N VAL A 92 -14.75 0.81 -9.76
CA VAL A 92 -14.46 1.90 -8.84
C VAL A 92 -15.51 3.00 -8.98
N GLN A 93 -15.86 3.61 -7.87
CA GLN A 93 -16.74 4.78 -7.84
C GLN A 93 -15.96 5.95 -7.24
N PHE A 94 -15.80 7.02 -8.00
CA PHE A 94 -15.17 8.24 -7.49
C PHE A 94 -16.05 8.88 -6.41
N VAL A 95 -15.42 9.38 -5.36
CA VAL A 95 -16.07 10.03 -4.22
C VAL A 95 -15.36 11.35 -3.91
N THR A 96 -16.01 12.20 -3.13
CA THR A 96 -15.45 13.51 -2.76
C THR A 96 -14.87 13.53 -1.34
N SER A 97 -15.04 12.46 -0.57
CA SER A 97 -14.61 12.39 0.81
C SER A 97 -13.28 11.66 0.96
N LEU A 98 -12.26 12.34 1.49
CA LEU A 98 -10.98 11.73 1.87
C LEU A 98 -11.20 10.52 2.80
N LYS A 99 -12.10 10.62 3.79
CA LYS A 99 -12.38 9.52 4.73
C LYS A 99 -12.83 8.24 4.02
N GLU A 100 -13.63 8.36 2.96
CA GLU A 100 -14.08 7.21 2.20
C GLU A 100 -12.94 6.58 1.38
N ASP A 101 -12.02 7.39 0.83
CA ASP A 101 -10.82 6.88 0.16
C ASP A 101 -9.89 6.15 1.15
N LEU A 102 -9.69 6.71 2.34
CA LEU A 102 -8.83 6.10 3.34
C LEU A 102 -9.35 4.73 3.82
N LYS A 103 -10.67 4.52 3.82
CA LYS A 103 -11.27 3.24 4.24
C LYS A 103 -10.92 2.05 3.33
N ARG A 104 -10.58 2.28 2.06
CA ARG A 104 -10.18 1.20 1.13
C ARG A 104 -8.71 0.80 1.27
N ARG A 105 -7.89 1.58 1.97
CA ARG A 105 -6.45 1.31 2.11
C ARG A 105 -6.19 0.04 2.92
N ASP A 106 -4.96 -0.45 2.87
CA ASP A 106 -4.57 -1.72 3.49
C ASP A 106 -4.50 -1.65 5.03
N PHE A 107 -3.63 -0.78 5.56
CA PHE A 107 -3.34 -0.70 7.00
C PHE A 107 -3.61 0.70 7.54
N VAL A 108 -4.09 0.76 8.78
CA VAL A 108 -4.43 2.01 9.46
C VAL A 108 -3.24 2.96 9.54
N MET A 109 -2.03 2.46 9.83
CA MET A 109 -0.81 3.26 9.87
C MET A 109 -0.47 3.99 8.56
N ASN A 110 -1.05 3.56 7.43
CA ASN A 110 -0.86 4.16 6.10
C ASN A 110 -2.02 5.08 5.69
N THR A 111 -2.95 5.38 6.61
CA THR A 111 -4.10 6.25 6.33
C THR A 111 -3.90 7.69 6.81
N LEU A 112 -2.71 8.01 7.29
CA LEU A 112 -2.38 9.38 7.62
C LEU A 112 -2.25 10.20 6.34
N ALA A 113 -2.87 11.38 6.32
CA ALA A 113 -2.72 12.33 5.24
C ALA A 113 -1.98 13.57 5.72
N LEU A 114 -1.27 14.25 4.81
CA LEU A 114 -0.50 15.46 5.09
C LEU A 114 -0.91 16.53 4.09
N ASP A 115 -1.28 17.72 4.57
CA ASP A 115 -1.58 18.86 3.71
C ASP A 115 -0.31 19.61 3.28
N LYS A 116 -0.45 20.59 2.40
CA LYS A 116 0.66 21.43 1.91
C LYS A 116 1.36 22.25 3.00
N ASN A 117 0.69 22.49 4.14
CA ASN A 117 1.21 23.27 5.27
C ASN A 117 1.94 22.39 6.30
N GLY A 118 2.03 21.08 6.06
CA GLY A 118 2.61 20.13 6.99
C GLY A 118 1.65 19.69 8.10
N THR A 119 0.34 19.95 7.97
CA THR A 119 -0.67 19.52 8.95
C THR A 119 -1.06 18.07 8.69
N TYR A 120 -0.96 17.25 9.71
CA TYR A 120 -1.40 15.86 9.63
C TYR A 120 -2.91 15.73 9.87
N ILE A 121 -3.56 15.00 8.98
CA ILE A 121 -5.00 14.68 9.03
C ILE A 121 -5.14 13.19 9.33
N ASP A 122 -5.63 12.86 10.51
CA ASP A 122 -5.83 11.49 10.99
C ASP A 122 -7.33 11.21 11.23
N LEU A 123 -7.93 10.52 10.27
CA LEU A 123 -9.37 10.21 10.31
C LEU A 123 -9.68 8.77 10.77
N LEU A 124 -8.66 7.90 10.88
CA LEU A 124 -8.83 6.49 11.21
C LEU A 124 -7.93 5.99 12.36
N GLY A 125 -7.22 6.89 13.03
CA GLY A 125 -6.37 6.56 14.18
C GLY A 125 -4.97 6.06 13.79
N ALA A 126 -4.43 6.51 12.66
CA ALA A 126 -3.11 6.12 12.17
C ALA A 126 -1.97 6.50 13.13
N ARG A 127 -2.04 7.68 13.77
CA ARG A 127 -1.03 8.12 14.74
C ARG A 127 -0.91 7.16 15.91
N ASN A 128 -2.04 6.68 16.43
CA ASN A 128 -2.04 5.71 17.52
C ASN A 128 -1.35 4.40 17.11
N ASP A 129 -1.62 3.88 15.92
CA ASP A 129 -0.98 2.67 15.42
C ASP A 129 0.52 2.87 15.17
N ILE A 130 0.94 4.04 14.67
CA ILE A 130 2.36 4.39 14.50
C ILE A 130 3.08 4.50 15.84
N GLU A 131 2.51 5.18 16.83
CA GLU A 131 3.07 5.35 18.17
C GLU A 131 3.25 4.01 18.89
N HIS A 132 2.25 3.12 18.79
CA HIS A 132 2.30 1.78 19.37
C HIS A 132 3.02 0.74 18.50
N LYS A 133 3.57 1.17 17.34
CA LYS A 133 4.22 0.29 16.36
C LYS A 133 3.35 -0.91 15.98
N LEU A 134 2.09 -0.65 15.61
CA LEU A 134 1.07 -1.65 15.34
C LEU A 134 0.71 -1.72 13.85
N ILE A 135 0.64 -2.94 13.30
CA ILE A 135 0.12 -3.23 11.98
C ILE A 135 -1.29 -3.77 12.13
N ARG A 136 -2.28 -2.96 11.76
CA ARG A 136 -3.69 -3.30 11.82
C ARG A 136 -4.36 -2.93 10.49
N THR A 137 -5.22 -3.80 9.97
CA THR A 137 -5.97 -3.49 8.74
C THR A 137 -7.01 -2.40 8.95
N VAL A 138 -7.33 -1.68 7.88
CA VAL A 138 -8.51 -0.82 7.86
C VAL A 138 -9.75 -1.70 7.74
N GLY A 139 -10.50 -1.87 8.82
CA GLY A 139 -11.65 -2.78 8.88
C GLY A 139 -11.26 -4.23 9.20
N ASP A 140 -12.19 -5.16 8.94
CA ASP A 140 -12.02 -6.57 9.27
C ASP A 140 -10.90 -7.25 8.47
N PRO A 141 -9.88 -7.84 9.12
CA PRO A 141 -8.72 -8.42 8.43
C PRO A 141 -9.07 -9.59 7.53
N TYR A 142 -10.07 -10.38 7.88
CA TYR A 142 -10.50 -11.52 7.05
C TYR A 142 -11.06 -11.06 5.71
N THR A 143 -11.91 -10.05 5.75
CA THR A 143 -12.46 -9.41 4.54
C THR A 143 -11.36 -8.76 3.71
N ARG A 144 -10.46 -8.01 4.37
CA ARG A 144 -9.38 -7.27 3.68
C ARG A 144 -8.38 -8.19 2.98
N ILE A 145 -8.03 -9.33 3.57
CA ILE A 145 -7.17 -10.34 2.94
C ILE A 145 -7.90 -11.01 1.77
N LYS A 146 -9.20 -11.30 1.92
CA LYS A 146 -10.00 -11.90 0.84
C LYS A 146 -10.10 -10.98 -0.39
N GLU A 147 -10.17 -9.67 -0.19
CA GLU A 147 -10.15 -8.67 -1.27
C GLU A 147 -8.81 -8.67 -2.02
N ASP A 148 -7.68 -8.52 -1.32
CA ASP A 148 -6.34 -8.59 -1.91
C ASP A 148 -5.39 -9.39 -1.02
N SER A 149 -5.11 -10.60 -1.44
CA SER A 149 -4.22 -11.53 -0.72
C SER A 149 -2.77 -11.02 -0.61
N LEU A 150 -2.36 -10.02 -1.40
CA LEU A 150 -1.05 -9.40 -1.26
C LEU A 150 -0.89 -8.73 0.11
N ARG A 151 -1.98 -8.34 0.75
CA ARG A 151 -1.95 -7.75 2.09
C ARG A 151 -1.29 -8.66 3.14
N ILE A 152 -1.30 -9.99 2.93
CA ILE A 152 -0.55 -10.94 3.76
C ILE A 152 0.96 -10.62 3.70
N LEU A 153 1.52 -10.64 2.50
CA LEU A 153 2.96 -10.38 2.32
C LEU A 153 3.33 -8.94 2.68
N ARG A 154 2.45 -7.97 2.39
CA ARG A 154 2.65 -6.58 2.80
C ARG A 154 2.69 -6.41 4.31
N ALA A 155 1.82 -7.09 5.07
CA ALA A 155 1.82 -7.06 6.54
C ALA A 155 3.14 -7.61 7.10
N ILE A 156 3.58 -8.77 6.61
CA ILE A 156 4.86 -9.38 7.00
C ILE A 156 6.03 -8.46 6.62
N ARG A 157 6.00 -7.87 5.43
CA ARG A 157 7.02 -6.90 5.01
C ARG A 157 7.08 -5.69 5.95
N PHE A 158 5.97 -5.12 6.33
CA PHE A 158 5.98 -3.99 7.27
C PHE A 158 6.51 -4.40 8.65
N GLN A 159 6.23 -5.62 9.11
CA GLN A 159 6.83 -6.14 10.33
C GLN A 159 8.35 -6.14 10.22
N VAL A 160 8.91 -6.72 9.15
CA VAL A 160 10.37 -6.80 8.92
C VAL A 160 11.00 -5.42 8.70
N VAL A 161 10.36 -4.56 7.89
CA VAL A 161 10.97 -3.29 7.47
C VAL A 161 10.86 -2.20 8.55
N LEU A 162 9.76 -2.14 9.27
CA LEU A 162 9.48 -1.11 10.28
C LEU A 162 9.70 -1.60 11.73
N GLY A 163 9.82 -2.91 11.95
CA GLY A 163 9.87 -3.50 13.29
C GLY A 163 8.54 -3.34 14.06
N PHE A 164 7.41 -3.24 13.35
CA PHE A 164 6.09 -3.09 13.97
C PHE A 164 5.52 -4.47 14.33
N LYS A 165 4.69 -4.50 15.37
CA LYS A 165 3.97 -5.71 15.79
C LYS A 165 2.66 -5.84 15.01
N MET A 166 2.31 -7.05 14.67
CA MET A 166 1.04 -7.34 14.01
C MET A 166 -0.09 -7.49 15.03
N ASP A 167 -1.25 -6.92 14.74
CA ASP A 167 -2.47 -7.12 15.51
C ASP A 167 -2.85 -8.61 15.55
N GLU A 168 -3.34 -9.11 16.69
CA GLU A 168 -3.61 -10.53 16.90
C GLU A 168 -4.73 -11.07 16.00
N THR A 169 -5.71 -10.22 15.64
CA THR A 169 -6.78 -10.62 14.72
C THR A 169 -6.24 -10.75 13.29
N LEU A 170 -5.35 -9.82 12.90
CA LEU A 170 -4.67 -9.90 11.61
C LEU A 170 -3.76 -11.12 11.52
N LYS A 171 -3.01 -11.45 12.59
CA LYS A 171 -2.22 -12.68 12.67
C LYS A 171 -3.04 -13.94 12.39
N LYS A 172 -4.18 -14.06 13.09
CA LYS A 172 -5.11 -15.21 12.91
C LYS A 172 -5.60 -15.27 11.46
N ALA A 173 -6.05 -14.14 10.91
CA ALA A 173 -6.53 -14.06 9.54
C ALA A 173 -5.46 -14.47 8.51
N ILE A 174 -4.20 -14.09 8.72
CA ILE A 174 -3.08 -14.50 7.86
C ILE A 174 -2.88 -16.02 7.92
N LEU A 175 -2.79 -16.61 9.11
CA LEU A 175 -2.59 -18.05 9.28
C LEU A 175 -3.70 -18.87 8.65
N GLU A 176 -4.96 -18.44 8.76
CA GLU A 176 -6.10 -19.12 8.19
C GLU A 176 -6.19 -18.95 6.65
N GLN A 177 -5.81 -17.80 6.14
CA GLN A 177 -5.95 -17.46 4.71
C GLN A 177 -4.64 -17.51 3.91
N LYS A 178 -3.51 -17.93 4.49
CA LYS A 178 -2.19 -17.93 3.84
C LYS A 178 -2.16 -18.58 2.45
N LYS A 179 -2.98 -19.61 2.21
CA LYS A 179 -3.09 -20.26 0.90
C LYS A 179 -3.60 -19.36 -0.21
N SER A 180 -4.26 -18.24 0.13
CA SER A 180 -4.74 -17.29 -0.88
C SER A 180 -3.58 -16.57 -1.62
N ILE A 181 -2.35 -16.62 -1.11
CA ILE A 181 -1.15 -16.18 -1.82
C ILE A 181 -0.98 -16.90 -3.17
N LEU A 182 -1.50 -18.13 -3.30
CA LEU A 182 -1.44 -18.89 -4.54
C LEU A 182 -2.20 -18.23 -5.72
N PHE A 183 -3.11 -17.32 -5.46
CA PHE A 183 -3.80 -16.53 -6.49
C PHE A 183 -2.97 -15.35 -7.01
N LEU A 184 -1.88 -15.00 -6.32
CA LEU A 184 -1.03 -13.88 -6.71
C LEU A 184 -0.09 -14.26 -7.87
N SER A 185 0.24 -13.28 -8.70
CA SER A 185 1.31 -13.46 -9.68
C SER A 185 2.67 -13.54 -8.99
N LYS A 186 3.57 -14.35 -9.53
CA LYS A 186 4.95 -14.49 -9.05
C LYS A 186 5.65 -13.13 -8.92
N LYS A 187 5.40 -12.22 -9.86
CA LYS A 187 5.98 -10.87 -9.85
C LYS A 187 5.58 -10.10 -8.59
N ARG A 188 4.29 -10.11 -8.18
CA ARG A 188 3.83 -9.41 -6.97
C ARG A 188 4.43 -10.02 -5.70
N ILE A 189 4.50 -11.35 -5.63
CA ILE A 189 5.15 -12.05 -4.51
C ILE A 189 6.62 -11.64 -4.44
N TYR A 190 7.31 -11.69 -5.58
CA TYR A 190 8.72 -11.30 -5.68
C TYR A 190 8.97 -9.88 -5.16
N GLU A 191 8.16 -8.91 -5.58
CA GLU A 191 8.33 -7.50 -5.19
C GLU A 191 8.27 -7.32 -3.65
N GLU A 192 7.36 -8.02 -2.97
CA GLU A 192 7.25 -7.97 -1.52
C GLU A 192 8.40 -8.74 -0.82
N LEU A 193 8.72 -9.94 -1.28
CA LEU A 193 9.84 -10.72 -0.75
C LEU A 193 11.17 -9.98 -0.93
N HIS A 194 11.42 -9.43 -2.11
CA HIS A 194 12.64 -8.69 -2.38
C HIS A 194 12.83 -7.52 -1.42
N LYS A 195 11.75 -6.75 -1.13
CA LYS A 195 11.80 -5.65 -0.15
C LYS A 195 12.10 -6.13 1.28
N MET A 196 11.58 -7.29 1.69
CA MET A 196 11.86 -7.88 2.99
C MET A 196 13.33 -8.31 3.10
N PHE A 197 13.77 -9.13 2.15
CA PHE A 197 15.13 -9.71 2.16
C PHE A 197 16.21 -8.65 1.94
N SER A 198 15.93 -7.58 1.19
CA SER A 198 16.86 -6.45 1.05
C SER A 198 17.05 -5.66 2.34
N LYS A 199 16.10 -5.72 3.28
CA LYS A 199 16.17 -5.00 4.55
C LYS A 199 16.79 -5.84 5.66
N ASN A 200 16.26 -7.03 5.91
CA ASN A 200 16.72 -7.94 6.94
C ASN A 200 16.40 -9.40 6.55
N PRO A 201 17.35 -10.12 5.92
CA PRO A 201 17.12 -11.47 5.43
C PRO A 201 16.75 -12.49 6.52
N GLU A 202 17.39 -12.40 7.69
CA GLU A 202 17.17 -13.35 8.79
C GLU A 202 15.76 -13.18 9.38
N GLU A 203 15.36 -11.95 9.66
CA GLU A 203 14.03 -11.65 10.18
C GLU A 203 12.95 -11.95 9.15
N ALA A 204 13.21 -11.66 7.85
CA ALA A 204 12.30 -12.01 6.78
C ALA A 204 12.02 -13.51 6.74
N LEU A 205 13.08 -14.34 6.81
CA LEU A 205 12.94 -15.79 6.82
C LEU A 205 12.19 -16.28 8.07
N GLN A 206 12.50 -15.71 9.24
CA GLN A 206 11.82 -16.07 10.48
C GLN A 206 10.33 -15.71 10.43
N CYS A 207 9.98 -14.49 10.03
CA CYS A 207 8.58 -14.07 9.88
C CYS A 207 7.81 -14.94 8.88
N LEU A 208 8.41 -15.28 7.74
CA LEU A 208 7.75 -16.17 6.77
C LEU A 208 7.45 -17.57 7.34
N LYS A 209 8.32 -18.09 8.23
CA LYS A 209 8.09 -19.34 8.97
C LYS A 209 7.02 -19.16 10.05
N ASP A 210 7.07 -18.09 10.84
CA ASP A 210 6.12 -17.83 11.93
C ASP A 210 4.67 -17.73 11.42
N TYR A 211 4.50 -17.24 10.18
CA TYR A 211 3.20 -17.19 9.50
C TYR A 211 2.95 -18.36 8.54
N GLU A 212 3.82 -19.38 8.56
CA GLU A 212 3.71 -20.60 7.74
C GLU A 212 3.61 -20.31 6.23
N ILE A 213 4.22 -19.22 5.76
CA ILE A 213 4.25 -18.87 4.35
C ILE A 213 5.20 -19.78 3.58
N ASP A 214 6.25 -20.28 4.24
CA ASP A 214 7.19 -21.28 3.73
C ASP A 214 6.52 -22.63 3.41
N GLN A 215 5.32 -22.90 3.93
CA GLN A 215 4.48 -24.04 3.56
C GLN A 215 3.65 -23.80 2.29
N VAL A 216 3.56 -22.57 1.81
CA VAL A 216 2.79 -22.15 0.64
C VAL A 216 3.67 -21.87 -0.56
N ILE A 217 4.82 -21.25 -0.34
CA ILE A 217 5.83 -20.95 -1.35
C ILE A 217 7.19 -21.46 -0.91
N ASP A 218 7.98 -21.96 -1.86
CA ASP A 218 9.36 -22.40 -1.60
C ASP A 218 10.29 -21.19 -1.48
N VAL A 219 10.49 -20.74 -0.24
CA VAL A 219 11.38 -19.61 0.07
C VAL A 219 12.85 -19.97 -0.24
N ASN A 220 13.26 -21.22 -0.03
CA ASN A 220 14.64 -21.65 -0.31
C ASN A 220 14.92 -21.62 -1.82
N GLU A 221 13.98 -22.07 -2.64
CA GLU A 221 14.12 -21.99 -4.10
C GLU A 221 14.25 -20.53 -4.56
N PHE A 222 13.45 -19.62 -3.95
CA PHE A 222 13.54 -18.18 -4.19
C PHE A 222 14.93 -17.63 -3.85
N LEU A 223 15.50 -18.00 -2.71
CA LEU A 223 16.83 -17.56 -2.29
C LEU A 223 17.94 -18.16 -3.18
N ASN A 224 17.86 -19.44 -3.50
CA ASN A 224 18.87 -20.16 -4.28
C ASN A 224 18.94 -19.69 -5.75
N LYS A 225 17.83 -19.28 -6.33
CA LYS A 225 17.77 -18.77 -7.72
C LYS A 225 18.06 -17.27 -7.85
N GLY A 226 18.68 -16.67 -6.86
CA GLY A 226 19.16 -15.29 -6.92
C GLY A 226 18.06 -14.24 -6.82
N LEU A 227 17.00 -14.51 -6.07
CA LEU A 227 15.90 -13.59 -5.83
C LEU A 227 15.24 -13.09 -7.14
N THR A 228 14.89 -13.99 -8.05
CA THR A 228 14.19 -13.66 -9.28
C THR A 228 12.70 -14.00 -9.21
N PRO A 229 11.83 -13.35 -10.01
CA PRO A 229 10.41 -13.70 -10.05
C PRO A 229 10.15 -15.17 -10.42
N ASP A 230 11.00 -15.76 -11.28
CA ASP A 230 10.86 -17.14 -11.72
C ASP A 230 11.25 -18.16 -10.65
N ALA A 231 11.98 -17.72 -9.63
CA ALA A 231 12.35 -18.53 -8.48
C ALA A 231 11.18 -18.84 -7.55
N ILE A 232 10.05 -18.15 -7.68
CA ILE A 232 8.89 -18.39 -6.83
C ILE A 232 8.24 -19.73 -7.20
N VAL A 233 8.36 -20.70 -6.31
CA VAL A 233 7.74 -22.02 -6.43
C VAL A 233 6.58 -22.14 -5.46
N PHE A 234 5.42 -22.54 -5.98
CA PHE A 234 4.22 -22.78 -5.16
C PHE A 234 4.17 -24.24 -4.71
N LEU A 235 4.15 -24.47 -3.40
CA LEU A 235 4.10 -25.82 -2.81
C LEU A 235 2.68 -26.41 -2.75
N GLY A 236 1.67 -25.60 -2.88
CA GLY A 236 0.25 -26.00 -2.70
C GLY A 236 -0.52 -26.29 -3.99
N LYS A 237 0.11 -26.35 -5.15
CA LYS A 237 -0.54 -26.73 -6.41
C LYS A 237 -0.41 -28.24 -6.63
N LYS A 238 -1.33 -29.03 -6.05
CA LYS A 238 -1.74 -30.33 -6.56
C LYS A 238 -3.21 -30.26 -6.93
#